data_91f78536c7aaf3cd5d993ad06535f723
#
_entry.id   91f78536c7aaf3cd5d993ad06535f723
#
_cell.length_a   1.000
_cell.length_b   1.000
_cell.length_c   1.000
_cell.angle_alpha   90.00
_cell.angle_beta   90.00
_cell.angle_gamma   90.00
#
_symmetry.space_group_name_H-M   'P 1'
#
loop_
_entity.id
_entity.type
_entity.pdbx_description
1 polymer ?
#
loop_
_entity_poly.entity_id
_entity_poly.type
_entity_poly.pdbx_seq_one_letter_code
_entity_poly.pdbx_strand_id
1 'polypeptide(L)'
;MLIHLAAQPLVMESYKNPKKTFETNIIGTLNVLEAARKIKSLKSIIVVTTDKVYKIKKKSKGYVENDELWGTDPYSASKVGAEIVTHSYINSFF
;
A
#
# COMPACT_ATOMS: atom_id res chain seq x y z
N MET A 1 13.89 12.97 -1.26
CA MET A 1 13.21 11.67 -1.44
C MET A 1 12.56 11.26 -0.13
N LEU A 2 11.36 10.69 -0.21
CA LEU A 2 10.64 10.12 0.94
C LEU A 2 10.42 8.63 0.69
N ILE A 3 10.72 7.79 1.68
CA ILE A 3 10.48 6.34 1.61
C ILE A 3 9.54 5.97 2.75
N HIS A 4 8.34 5.50 2.40
CA HIS A 4 7.32 5.09 3.36
C HIS A 4 7.35 3.57 3.55
N LEU A 5 7.88 3.16 4.70
CA LEU A 5 8.01 1.76 5.10
C LEU A 5 7.05 1.39 6.25
N ALA A 6 6.49 2.39 6.92
CA ALA A 6 5.70 2.19 8.13
C ALA A 6 4.40 1.43 7.82
N ALA A 7 4.17 0.37 8.55
CA ALA A 7 2.99 -0.48 8.39
C ALA A 7 2.77 -1.36 9.62
N GLN A 8 1.56 -1.91 9.74
CA GLN A 8 1.34 -3.12 10.53
C GLN A 8 1.61 -4.31 9.60
N PRO A 9 2.76 -5.01 9.74
CA PRO A 9 3.23 -5.95 8.71
C PRO A 9 2.80 -7.40 8.92
N LEU A 10 2.16 -7.72 10.05
CA LEU A 10 1.90 -9.10 10.45
C LEU A 10 0.52 -9.58 10.03
N VAL A 11 0.46 -10.61 9.19
CA VAL A 11 -0.79 -11.22 8.73
C VAL A 11 -1.61 -11.74 9.92
N MET A 12 -0.98 -12.44 10.86
CA MET A 12 -1.68 -12.97 12.04
C MET A 12 -2.28 -11.87 12.91
N GLU A 13 -1.58 -10.74 13.08
CA GLU A 13 -2.10 -9.59 13.81
C GLU A 13 -3.30 -8.95 13.09
N SER A 14 -3.30 -8.99 11.76
CA SER A 14 -4.41 -8.45 10.97
C SER A 14 -5.74 -9.20 11.19
N TYR A 15 -5.67 -10.48 11.52
CA TYR A 15 -6.87 -11.25 11.90
C TYR A 15 -7.38 -10.89 13.29
N LYS A 16 -6.48 -10.58 14.22
CA LYS A 16 -6.83 -10.18 15.60
C LYS A 16 -7.36 -8.75 15.66
N ASN A 17 -6.72 -7.85 14.94
CA ASN A 17 -7.02 -6.42 14.92
C ASN A 17 -7.13 -5.88 13.49
N PRO A 18 -8.16 -6.29 12.73
CA PRO A 18 -8.30 -5.86 11.33
C PRO A 18 -8.47 -4.34 11.20
N LYS A 19 -9.26 -3.72 12.07
CA LYS A 19 -9.46 -2.26 12.03
C LYS A 19 -8.13 -1.49 12.15
N LYS A 20 -7.31 -1.85 13.12
CA LYS A 20 -5.98 -1.24 13.30
C LYS A 20 -5.10 -1.43 12.08
N THR A 21 -5.15 -2.61 11.47
CA THR A 21 -4.37 -2.92 10.26
C THR A 21 -4.79 -2.03 9.09
N PHE A 22 -6.09 -1.89 8.84
CA PHE A 22 -6.61 -1.00 7.80
C PHE A 22 -6.29 0.46 8.07
N GLU A 23 -6.51 0.92 9.29
CA GLU A 23 -6.18 2.30 9.70
C GLU A 23 -4.70 2.61 9.51
N THR A 24 -3.82 1.74 9.97
CA THR A 24 -2.37 1.94 9.85
C THR A 24 -1.92 1.91 8.41
N ASN A 25 -2.36 0.93 7.64
CA ASN A 25 -1.80 0.68 6.30
C ASN A 25 -2.46 1.55 5.23
N ILE A 26 -3.74 1.84 5.32
CA ILE A 26 -4.44 2.70 4.36
C ILE A 26 -4.41 4.16 4.81
N ILE A 27 -4.97 4.46 5.98
CA ILE A 27 -5.07 5.84 6.45
C ILE A 27 -3.68 6.39 6.79
N GLY A 28 -2.79 5.57 7.35
CA GLY A 28 -1.41 5.96 7.60
C GLY A 28 -0.68 6.34 6.31
N THR A 29 -0.85 5.56 5.25
CA THR A 29 -0.29 5.89 3.91
C THR A 29 -0.90 7.17 3.36
N LEU A 30 -2.23 7.33 3.48
CA LEU A 30 -2.91 8.57 3.10
C LEU A 30 -2.32 9.79 3.82
N ASN A 31 -2.11 9.68 5.12
CA ASN A 31 -1.55 10.78 5.92
C ASN A 31 -0.12 11.16 5.48
N VAL A 32 0.69 10.17 5.13
CA VAL A 32 2.04 10.40 4.59
C VAL A 32 1.96 11.14 3.24
N LEU A 33 1.08 10.72 2.36
CA LEU A 33 0.89 11.35 1.04
C LEU A 33 0.35 12.78 1.17
N GLU A 34 -0.57 13.04 2.10
CA GLU A 34 -1.07 14.39 2.39
C GLU A 34 0.04 15.31 2.90
N ALA A 35 0.88 14.83 3.79
CA ALA A 35 2.04 15.59 4.25
C ALA A 35 3.03 15.86 3.11
N ALA A 36 3.28 14.85 2.27
CA ALA A 36 4.20 14.96 1.13
C ALA A 36 3.77 16.03 0.11
N ARG A 37 2.45 16.19 -0.12
CA ARG A 37 1.92 17.24 -1.02
C ARG A 37 2.36 18.66 -0.64
N LYS A 38 2.61 18.88 0.64
CA LYS A 38 2.98 20.20 1.17
C LYS A 38 4.47 20.48 1.07
N ILE A 39 5.28 19.51 0.70
CA ILE A 39 6.75 19.63 0.64
C ILE A 39 7.19 19.92 -0.79
N LYS A 40 7.37 21.20 -1.13
CA LYS A 40 7.74 21.63 -2.49
C LYS A 40 9.09 21.09 -2.96
N SER A 41 10.03 20.85 -2.04
CA SER A 41 11.35 20.33 -2.35
C SER A 41 11.40 18.80 -2.59
N LEU A 42 10.30 18.09 -2.32
CA LEU A 42 10.24 16.65 -2.48
C LEU A 42 10.22 16.28 -3.97
N LYS A 43 11.18 15.44 -4.38
CA LYS A 43 11.37 15.04 -5.78
C LYS A 43 10.87 13.63 -6.08
N SER A 44 10.80 12.77 -5.08
CA SER A 44 10.36 11.38 -5.26
C SER A 44 9.78 10.80 -3.98
N ILE A 45 8.82 9.90 -4.15
CA ILE A 45 8.18 9.15 -3.06
C ILE A 45 8.22 7.68 -3.42
N ILE A 46 8.63 6.85 -2.49
CA ILE A 46 8.55 5.39 -2.59
C ILE A 46 7.64 4.90 -1.48
N VAL A 47 6.57 4.22 -1.85
CA VAL A 47 5.67 3.54 -0.91
C VAL A 47 5.89 2.04 -1.03
N VAL A 48 6.33 1.42 0.04
CA VAL A 48 6.63 -0.02 0.05
C VAL A 48 5.37 -0.79 0.44
N THR A 49 4.96 -1.70 -0.43
CA THR A 49 3.84 -2.60 -0.19
C THR A 49 4.30 -4.05 -0.11
N THR A 50 3.66 -4.98 -0.76
CA THR A 50 3.97 -6.40 -0.67
C THR A 50 3.53 -7.14 -1.93
N ASP A 51 4.16 -8.25 -2.26
CA ASP A 51 3.72 -9.15 -3.32
C ASP A 51 2.33 -9.77 -3.05
N LYS A 52 1.90 -9.79 -1.79
CA LYS A 52 0.57 -10.28 -1.39
C LYS A 52 -0.59 -9.43 -1.89
N VAL A 53 -0.32 -8.28 -2.50
CA VAL A 53 -1.34 -7.44 -3.14
C VAL A 53 -1.90 -8.07 -4.40
N TYR A 54 -1.15 -8.96 -5.05
CA TYR A 54 -1.59 -9.62 -6.27
C TYR A 54 -2.62 -10.71 -5.99
N LYS A 55 -3.61 -10.82 -6.87
CA LYS A 55 -4.52 -11.95 -6.86
C LYS A 55 -3.74 -13.24 -7.11
N ILE A 56 -3.92 -14.23 -6.23
CA ILE A 56 -3.21 -15.50 -6.33
C ILE A 56 -3.64 -16.22 -7.60
N LYS A 57 -2.68 -16.51 -8.49
CA LYS A 57 -2.88 -17.23 -9.74
C LYS A 57 -1.75 -18.25 -9.92
N LYS A 58 -2.05 -19.38 -10.56
CA LYS A 58 -1.00 -20.27 -11.05
C LYS A 58 -0.29 -19.58 -12.22
N LYS A 59 0.98 -19.27 -12.03
CA LYS A 59 1.81 -18.61 -13.05
C LYS A 59 3.13 -19.35 -13.17
N SER A 60 3.61 -19.52 -14.41
CA SER A 60 4.95 -20.03 -14.69
C SER A 60 6.02 -18.96 -14.47
N LYS A 61 5.65 -17.68 -14.46
CA LYS A 61 6.51 -16.52 -14.23
C LYS A 61 5.99 -15.73 -13.03
N GLY A 62 6.85 -14.87 -12.44
CA GLY A 62 6.47 -13.97 -11.36
C GLY A 62 5.38 -12.97 -11.77
N TYR A 63 4.81 -12.27 -10.78
CA TYR A 63 3.84 -11.21 -11.01
C TYR A 63 4.51 -9.98 -11.60
N VAL A 64 3.75 -9.22 -12.38
CA VAL A 64 4.16 -7.96 -12.99
C VAL A 64 3.15 -6.85 -12.65
N GLU A 65 3.51 -5.60 -12.92
CA GLU A 65 2.74 -4.41 -12.52
C GLU A 65 1.30 -4.39 -13.03
N ASN A 66 1.04 -5.02 -14.18
CA ASN A 66 -0.30 -5.10 -14.78
C ASN A 66 -1.15 -6.26 -14.24
N ASP A 67 -0.61 -7.07 -13.35
CA ASP A 67 -1.37 -8.17 -12.76
C ASP A 67 -2.44 -7.65 -11.80
N GLU A 68 -3.53 -8.41 -11.69
CA GLU A 68 -4.70 -8.03 -10.91
C GLU A 68 -4.38 -7.95 -9.41
N LEU A 69 -4.80 -6.86 -8.77
CA LEU A 69 -4.66 -6.66 -7.32
C LEU A 69 -5.90 -7.20 -6.60
N TRP A 70 -5.69 -8.07 -5.61
CA TRP A 70 -6.79 -8.64 -4.83
C TRP A 70 -6.30 -9.30 -3.54
N GLY A 71 -6.24 -8.55 -2.46
CA GLY A 71 -5.84 -9.08 -1.14
C GLY A 71 -7.00 -9.81 -0.45
N THR A 72 -6.77 -11.06 -0.03
CA THR A 72 -7.79 -11.89 0.60
C THR A 72 -7.85 -11.70 2.13
N ASP A 73 -6.70 -11.72 2.81
CA ASP A 73 -6.65 -11.47 4.25
C ASP A 73 -6.61 -9.97 4.55
N PRO A 74 -6.89 -9.54 5.81
CA PRO A 74 -6.94 -8.12 6.13
C PRO A 74 -5.62 -7.37 5.87
N TYR A 75 -4.47 -8.01 6.11
CA TYR A 75 -3.18 -7.39 5.82
C TYR A 75 -3.01 -7.16 4.32
N SER A 76 -3.18 -8.20 3.51
CA SER A 76 -3.06 -8.10 2.05
C SER A 76 -4.04 -7.08 1.47
N ALA A 77 -5.29 -7.10 1.92
CA ALA A 77 -6.31 -6.12 1.52
C ALA A 77 -5.92 -4.69 1.90
N SER A 78 -5.34 -4.49 3.08
CA SER A 78 -4.88 -3.17 3.50
C SER A 78 -3.73 -2.65 2.65
N LYS A 79 -2.86 -3.53 2.18
CA LYS A 79 -1.76 -3.17 1.28
C LYS A 79 -2.26 -2.89 -0.14
N VAL A 80 -3.29 -3.58 -0.61
CA VAL A 80 -3.99 -3.21 -1.85
C VAL A 80 -4.57 -1.80 -1.71
N GLY A 81 -5.21 -1.49 -0.58
CA GLY A 81 -5.72 -0.15 -0.31
C GLY A 81 -4.63 0.92 -0.36
N ALA A 82 -3.45 0.64 0.21
CA ALA A 82 -2.30 1.53 0.13
C ALA A 82 -1.83 1.76 -1.32
N GLU A 83 -1.80 0.70 -2.15
CA GLU A 83 -1.50 0.82 -3.59
C GLU A 83 -2.48 1.73 -4.30
N ILE A 84 -3.79 1.54 -4.07
CA ILE A 84 -4.85 2.32 -4.72
C ILE A 84 -4.77 3.79 -4.33
N VAL A 85 -4.60 4.07 -3.04
CA VAL A 85 -4.45 5.45 -2.54
C VAL A 85 -3.21 6.11 -3.14
N THR A 86 -2.10 5.40 -3.18
CA THR A 86 -0.84 5.90 -3.76
C THR A 86 -1.01 6.21 -5.25
N HIS A 87 -1.61 5.29 -6.00
CA HIS A 87 -1.88 5.48 -7.43
C HIS A 87 -2.75 6.72 -7.67
N SER A 88 -3.82 6.87 -6.88
CA SER A 88 -4.71 8.02 -6.97
C SER A 88 -3.96 9.34 -6.73
N TYR A 89 -3.14 9.39 -5.69
CA TYR A 89 -2.38 10.59 -5.36
C TYR A 89 -1.34 10.96 -6.39
N ILE A 90 -0.62 9.96 -6.93
CA ILE A 90 0.37 10.18 -7.98
C ILE A 90 -0.30 10.81 -9.20
N ASN A 91 -1.44 10.29 -9.61
CA ASN A 91 -2.13 10.76 -10.83
C ASN A 91 -2.91 12.07 -10.64
N SER A 92 -3.25 12.43 -9.40
CA SER A 92 -4.08 13.59 -9.12
C SER A 92 -3.29 14.80 -8.61
N PHE A 93 -2.20 14.57 -7.88
CA PHE A 93 -1.54 15.63 -7.12
C PHE A 93 -0.01 15.71 -7.31
N PHE A 94 0.58 14.71 -7.87
CA PHE A 94 2.02 14.66 -8.16
C PHE A 94 2.25 14.42 -9.65
#